data_722659a499b7f2932643885adf9ab541
#
_entry.id   722659a499b7f2932643885adf9ab541
#
_cell.length_a   1.000
_cell.length_b   1.000
_cell.length_c   1.000
_cell.angle_alpha   90.00
_cell.angle_beta   90.00
_cell.angle_gamma   90.00
#
_symmetry.space_group_name_H-M   'P 1'
#
loop_
_entity.id
_entity.type
_entity.pdbx_description
1 polymer ?
#
loop_
_entity_poly.entity_id
_entity_poly.type
_entity_poly.pdbx_seq_one_letter_code
_entity_poly.pdbx_strand_id
1 'polypeptide(L)'
;MDTLGISRVFFPLQSKHTLDAVAKTLNISLEHHHRAVDDAECTALIFLKFVPMMQEKNVQNLTQVNALGVSTPEMVKHLRPHHCIILAKNTLGRVHLYTLVSKSHLTYFQRFPLIPKSELIKYREGLIIGSACCAGELYGAVVEDRPEQEIARLVNFYDYLEIQPIGNNHFMVDSDHYDDIHSDDDIREINKRICTLGEQFHKPVVATCDVHFLNPEDQIYRQIIQAGRGFDDEAPAPLYLRTTEEMLKEFDYLGTDKAREICITNTRKIMDMCDSISPVRPDKCPPVIPDSDKILTTICYNRAHEIYGETLPSIVEERLEKELHSIIPTGSAVMYTI
;
A
#
# COMPACT_ATOMS: atom_id res chain seq x y z
N MET A 1 10.71 4.49 23.63
CA MET A 1 9.41 5.17 23.73
C MET A 1 9.50 6.46 22.94
N ASP A 2 8.57 6.70 22.03
CA ASP A 2 8.61 7.86 21.12
C ASP A 2 7.57 8.90 21.55
N THR A 3 8.03 10.11 21.92
CA THR A 3 7.16 11.23 22.30
C THR A 3 6.29 11.74 21.15
N LEU A 4 6.75 11.62 19.90
CA LEU A 4 5.97 11.98 18.72
C LEU A 4 4.74 11.05 18.58
N GLY A 5 4.95 9.73 18.72
CA GLY A 5 3.86 8.76 18.70
C GLY A 5 2.85 9.01 19.81
N ILE A 6 3.32 9.26 21.03
CA ILE A 6 2.46 9.58 22.17
C ILE A 6 1.67 10.88 21.94
N SER A 7 2.31 11.93 21.40
CA SER A 7 1.64 13.21 21.14
C SER A 7 0.50 13.06 20.13
N ARG A 8 0.66 12.23 19.11
CA ARG A 8 -0.39 11.93 18.13
C ARG A 8 -1.60 11.23 18.74
N VAL A 9 -1.38 10.38 19.75
CA VAL A 9 -2.45 9.71 20.49
C VAL A 9 -3.24 10.68 21.37
N PHE A 10 -2.54 11.58 22.07
CA PHE A 10 -3.19 12.51 23.00
C PHE A 10 -3.75 13.77 22.34
N PHE A 11 -3.19 14.17 21.21
CA PHE A 11 -3.59 15.38 20.47
C PHE A 11 -3.94 15.05 19.01
N PRO A 12 -4.89 14.15 18.72
CA PRO A 12 -5.16 13.66 17.36
C PRO A 12 -5.62 14.73 16.37
N LEU A 13 -6.13 15.86 16.86
CA LEU A 13 -6.59 16.99 16.05
C LEU A 13 -5.52 18.04 15.80
N GLN A 14 -4.34 17.90 16.40
CA GLN A 14 -3.25 18.82 16.22
C GLN A 14 -2.58 18.62 14.85
N SER A 15 -2.45 19.70 14.07
CA SER A 15 -1.94 19.61 12.69
C SER A 15 -0.43 19.38 12.60
N LYS A 16 0.33 19.80 13.61
CA LYS A 16 1.81 19.67 13.69
C LYS A 16 2.21 19.06 15.02
N HIS A 17 3.11 18.07 14.99
CA HIS A 17 3.66 17.41 16.18
C HIS A 17 5.18 17.58 16.26
N THR A 18 5.69 18.70 15.75
CA THR A 18 7.10 19.12 15.94
C THR A 18 7.35 19.43 17.42
N LEU A 19 8.60 19.38 17.84
CA LEU A 19 8.98 19.56 19.25
C LEU A 19 8.41 20.87 19.82
N ASP A 20 8.57 21.98 19.09
CA ASP A 20 8.05 23.29 19.42
C ASP A 20 6.51 23.32 19.51
N ALA A 21 5.82 22.66 18.57
CA ALA A 21 4.36 22.61 18.54
C ALA A 21 3.80 21.84 19.75
N VAL A 22 4.41 20.71 20.11
CA VAL A 22 4.01 19.92 21.28
C VAL A 22 4.37 20.62 22.58
N ALA A 23 5.57 21.23 22.67
CA ALA A 23 5.97 22.03 23.81
C ALA A 23 4.98 23.18 24.08
N LYS A 24 4.60 23.91 23.04
CA LYS A 24 3.59 24.97 23.12
C LYS A 24 2.24 24.47 23.63
N THR A 25 1.77 23.34 23.14
CA THR A 25 0.48 22.72 23.56
C THR A 25 0.52 22.32 25.03
N LEU A 26 1.67 21.87 25.52
CA LEU A 26 1.87 21.45 26.91
C LEU A 26 2.33 22.59 27.83
N ASN A 27 2.44 23.84 27.33
CA ASN A 27 2.95 25.02 28.03
C ASN A 27 4.37 24.79 28.59
N ILE A 28 5.26 24.24 27.75
CA ILE A 28 6.68 24.05 28.04
C ILE A 28 7.46 25.13 27.29
N SER A 29 8.37 25.86 27.98
CA SER A 29 9.25 26.86 27.34
C SER A 29 10.34 26.14 26.53
N LEU A 30 10.61 26.64 25.32
CA LEU A 30 11.71 26.23 24.46
C LEU A 30 12.36 27.49 23.89
N GLU A 31 13.34 28.06 24.63
CA GLU A 31 13.93 29.35 24.30
C GLU A 31 14.98 29.26 23.20
N HIS A 32 15.68 28.13 23.09
CA HIS A 32 16.79 27.95 22.15
C HIS A 32 16.63 26.67 21.32
N HIS A 33 15.65 26.69 20.43
CA HIS A 33 15.41 25.57 19.48
C HIS A 33 16.67 25.32 18.62
N HIS A 34 16.96 24.05 18.34
CA HIS A 34 18.13 23.54 17.62
C HIS A 34 19.44 23.50 18.42
N ARG A 35 19.39 23.64 19.74
CA ARG A 35 20.48 23.23 20.62
C ARG A 35 20.18 21.87 21.20
N ALA A 36 21.06 20.90 20.97
CA ALA A 36 20.84 19.49 21.34
C ALA A 36 20.45 19.29 22.82
N VAL A 37 21.02 20.09 23.74
CA VAL A 37 20.70 20.02 25.16
C VAL A 37 19.29 20.54 25.45
N ASP A 38 18.92 21.69 24.87
CA ASP A 38 17.63 22.34 25.11
C ASP A 38 16.50 21.49 24.48
N ASP A 39 16.75 20.88 23.30
CA ASP A 39 15.81 19.96 22.64
C ASP A 39 15.64 18.66 23.44
N ALA A 40 16.72 18.13 24.03
CA ALA A 40 16.67 16.94 24.89
C ALA A 40 15.90 17.21 26.20
N GLU A 41 16.17 18.37 26.86
CA GLU A 41 15.43 18.80 28.05
C GLU A 41 13.96 19.00 27.77
N CYS A 42 13.62 19.70 26.66
CA CYS A 42 12.24 19.89 26.23
C CYS A 42 11.55 18.54 25.99
N THR A 43 12.21 17.59 25.33
CA THR A 43 11.67 16.23 25.10
C THR A 43 11.41 15.49 26.40
N ALA A 44 12.30 15.62 27.39
CA ALA A 44 12.11 15.02 28.72
C ALA A 44 10.92 15.66 29.46
N LEU A 45 10.78 16.98 29.41
CA LEU A 45 9.67 17.70 30.02
C LEU A 45 8.33 17.34 29.36
N ILE A 46 8.29 17.21 28.04
CA ILE A 46 7.12 16.71 27.29
C ILE A 46 6.75 15.32 27.78
N PHE A 47 7.72 14.42 27.91
CA PHE A 47 7.47 13.07 28.40
C PHE A 47 6.90 13.07 29.82
N LEU A 48 7.46 13.90 30.73
CA LEU A 48 6.93 14.04 32.09
C LEU A 48 5.49 14.55 32.13
N LYS A 49 5.08 15.37 31.17
CA LYS A 49 3.67 15.79 31.01
C LYS A 49 2.76 14.68 30.49
N PHE A 50 3.28 13.79 29.66
CA PHE A 50 2.50 12.64 29.19
C PHE A 50 2.27 11.57 30.25
N VAL A 51 3.15 11.43 31.23
CA VAL A 51 3.01 10.41 32.31
C VAL A 51 1.66 10.51 33.04
N PRO A 52 1.25 11.65 33.61
CA PRO A 52 -0.07 11.74 34.24
C PRO A 52 -1.21 11.51 33.26
N MET A 53 -1.12 12.00 32.03
CA MET A 53 -2.15 11.78 30.99
C MET A 53 -2.30 10.28 30.63
N MET A 54 -1.20 9.52 30.65
CA MET A 54 -1.21 8.07 30.49
C MET A 54 -1.84 7.38 31.71
N GLN A 55 -1.52 7.84 32.92
CA GLN A 55 -2.09 7.31 34.17
C GLN A 55 -3.60 7.52 34.24
N GLU A 56 -4.13 8.67 33.81
CA GLU A 56 -5.56 8.92 33.68
C GLU A 56 -6.27 7.93 32.76
N LYS A 57 -5.55 7.39 31.76
CA LYS A 57 -6.04 6.32 30.86
C LYS A 57 -5.74 4.91 31.37
N ASN A 58 -5.36 4.75 32.65
CA ASN A 58 -4.97 3.48 33.27
C ASN A 58 -3.78 2.76 32.59
N VAL A 59 -2.88 3.50 31.99
CA VAL A 59 -1.67 2.96 31.35
C VAL A 59 -0.56 2.87 32.38
N GLN A 60 -0.13 1.64 32.69
CA GLN A 60 0.83 1.37 33.76
C GLN A 60 2.13 0.73 33.26
N ASN A 61 2.18 0.32 31.99
CA ASN A 61 3.36 -0.34 31.41
C ASN A 61 3.48 -0.08 29.91
N LEU A 62 4.65 -0.42 29.33
CA LEU A 62 4.96 -0.20 27.93
C LEU A 62 4.03 -0.92 26.96
N THR A 63 3.55 -2.11 27.31
CA THR A 63 2.59 -2.84 26.48
C THR A 63 1.28 -2.07 26.35
N GLN A 64 0.82 -1.47 27.44
CA GLN A 64 -0.39 -0.64 27.44
C GLN A 64 -0.15 0.70 26.73
N VAL A 65 1.06 1.30 26.79
CA VAL A 65 1.42 2.46 25.96
C VAL A 65 1.29 2.12 24.48
N ASN A 66 1.82 0.97 24.06
CA ASN A 66 1.70 0.50 22.68
C ASN A 66 0.24 0.22 22.28
N ALA A 67 -0.58 -0.26 23.21
CA ALA A 67 -2.01 -0.49 22.99
C ALA A 67 -2.82 0.82 22.82
N LEU A 68 -2.38 1.93 23.45
CA LEU A 68 -2.96 3.26 23.19
C LEU A 68 -2.80 3.71 21.74
N GLY A 69 -1.73 3.27 21.08
CA GLY A 69 -1.43 3.51 19.68
C GLY A 69 -2.24 2.62 18.73
N VAL A 70 -3.39 2.07 19.15
CA VAL A 70 -4.32 1.40 18.23
C VAL A 70 -4.70 2.41 17.16
N SER A 71 -4.23 2.13 15.96
CA SER A 71 -4.29 3.03 14.81
C SER A 71 -5.73 3.40 14.50
N THR A 72 -6.14 4.60 14.86
CA THR A 72 -7.37 5.16 14.28
C THR A 72 -7.13 5.45 12.79
N PRO A 73 -8.17 5.44 11.94
CA PRO A 73 -8.00 5.82 10.54
C PRO A 73 -7.29 7.17 10.35
N GLU A 74 -7.55 8.14 11.23
CA GLU A 74 -6.93 9.46 11.22
C GLU A 74 -5.42 9.37 11.51
N MET A 75 -5.02 8.57 12.49
CA MET A 75 -3.59 8.38 12.81
C MET A 75 -2.83 7.70 11.67
N VAL A 76 -3.42 6.67 11.06
CA VAL A 76 -2.82 5.96 9.92
C VAL A 76 -2.55 6.90 8.76
N LYS A 77 -3.44 7.85 8.51
CA LYS A 77 -3.29 8.85 7.43
C LYS A 77 -2.05 9.74 7.58
N HIS A 78 -1.52 9.88 8.79
CA HIS A 78 -0.34 10.71 9.07
C HIS A 78 0.96 9.92 9.18
N LEU A 79 0.93 8.59 9.08
CA LEU A 79 2.13 7.77 9.06
C LEU A 79 2.80 7.80 7.69
N ARG A 80 4.14 7.67 7.67
CA ARG A 80 4.89 7.49 6.43
C ARG A 80 4.51 6.12 5.82
N PRO A 81 4.00 6.08 4.60
CA PRO A 81 3.70 4.82 3.94
C PRO A 81 4.95 4.19 3.37
N HIS A 82 4.93 2.87 3.24
CA HIS A 82 5.96 2.08 2.58
C HIS A 82 5.33 1.20 1.51
N HIS A 83 6.08 0.89 0.47
CA HIS A 83 5.65 -0.08 -0.51
C HIS A 83 5.64 -1.49 0.09
N CYS A 84 4.71 -2.30 -0.35
CA CYS A 84 4.57 -3.69 0.04
C CYS A 84 3.94 -4.47 -1.10
N ILE A 85 4.48 -5.65 -1.41
CA ILE A 85 3.89 -6.55 -2.41
C ILE A 85 2.92 -7.49 -1.69
N ILE A 86 1.72 -7.62 -2.23
CA ILE A 86 0.70 -8.54 -1.72
C ILE A 86 0.21 -9.40 -2.87
N LEU A 87 0.47 -10.70 -2.82
CA LEU A 87 0.03 -11.68 -3.81
C LEU A 87 -1.11 -12.51 -3.23
N ALA A 88 -2.16 -12.72 -4.01
CA ALA A 88 -3.22 -13.65 -3.67
C ALA A 88 -2.77 -15.09 -3.96
N LYS A 89 -2.56 -15.87 -2.91
CA LYS A 89 -2.12 -17.25 -3.02
C LYS A 89 -3.23 -18.20 -3.52
N ASN A 90 -4.47 -17.93 -3.12
CA ASN A 90 -5.63 -18.77 -3.43
C ASN A 90 -6.92 -17.93 -3.45
N THR A 91 -8.06 -18.56 -3.62
CA THR A 91 -9.36 -17.90 -3.67
C THR A 91 -9.66 -17.09 -2.40
N LEU A 92 -9.31 -17.58 -1.21
CA LEU A 92 -9.46 -16.83 0.04
C LEU A 92 -8.58 -15.59 0.04
N GLY A 93 -7.31 -15.72 -0.36
CA GLY A 93 -6.39 -14.60 -0.50
C GLY A 93 -6.89 -13.54 -1.48
N ARG A 94 -7.53 -13.93 -2.58
CA ARG A 94 -8.19 -12.97 -3.49
C ARG A 94 -9.27 -12.15 -2.77
N VAL A 95 -10.13 -12.79 -1.98
CA VAL A 95 -11.17 -12.10 -1.21
C VAL A 95 -10.54 -11.15 -0.18
N HIS A 96 -9.51 -11.61 0.53
CA HIS A 96 -8.78 -10.80 1.50
C HIS A 96 -8.08 -9.62 0.85
N LEU A 97 -7.42 -9.81 -0.30
CA LEU A 97 -6.79 -8.73 -1.06
C LEU A 97 -7.82 -7.67 -1.46
N TYR A 98 -8.96 -8.06 -2.01
CA TYR A 98 -10.02 -7.12 -2.39
C TYR A 98 -10.63 -6.40 -1.18
N THR A 99 -10.75 -7.08 -0.05
CA THR A 99 -11.18 -6.45 1.22
C THR A 99 -10.19 -5.39 1.68
N LEU A 100 -8.88 -5.69 1.64
CA LEU A 100 -7.82 -4.75 1.99
C LEU A 100 -7.81 -3.54 1.04
N VAL A 101 -7.91 -3.76 -0.27
CA VAL A 101 -7.99 -2.69 -1.27
C VAL A 101 -9.23 -1.83 -1.05
N SER A 102 -10.39 -2.43 -0.80
CA SER A 102 -11.62 -1.68 -0.48
C SER A 102 -11.47 -0.82 0.76
N LYS A 103 -10.92 -1.38 1.85
CA LYS A 103 -10.64 -0.62 3.09
C LYS A 103 -9.64 0.51 2.87
N SER A 104 -8.61 0.29 2.06
CA SER A 104 -7.60 1.32 1.77
C SER A 104 -8.22 2.55 1.07
N HIS A 105 -9.24 2.36 0.25
CA HIS A 105 -9.94 3.44 -0.43
C HIS A 105 -11.07 4.06 0.39
N LEU A 106 -11.82 3.25 1.14
CA LEU A 106 -13.02 3.73 1.85
C LEU A 106 -12.70 4.27 3.25
N THR A 107 -11.70 3.70 3.93
CA THR A 107 -11.41 4.00 5.34
C THR A 107 -10.08 4.73 5.52
N TYR A 108 -9.04 4.30 4.80
CA TYR A 108 -7.66 4.74 5.03
C TYR A 108 -7.07 5.58 3.89
N PHE A 109 -7.91 6.12 3.00
CA PHE A 109 -7.46 6.94 1.89
C PHE A 109 -6.96 8.32 2.36
N GLN A 110 -5.73 8.66 1.95
CA GLN A 110 -5.19 10.01 2.06
C GLN A 110 -4.22 10.26 0.91
N ARG A 111 -4.59 11.11 -0.05
CA ARG A 111 -3.91 11.31 -1.34
C ARG A 111 -3.79 10.02 -2.17
N PHE A 112 -3.47 8.90 -1.51
CA PHE A 112 -3.42 7.54 -2.07
C PHE A 112 -3.95 6.53 -1.04
N PRO A 113 -4.31 5.31 -1.49
CA PRO A 113 -4.85 4.29 -0.60
C PRO A 113 -3.75 3.72 0.31
N LEU A 114 -4.04 3.57 1.60
CA LEU A 114 -3.15 3.03 2.62
C LEU A 114 -3.72 1.74 3.20
N ILE A 115 -2.84 0.79 3.53
CA ILE A 115 -3.20 -0.44 4.24
C ILE A 115 -2.42 -0.48 5.55
N PRO A 116 -3.08 -0.31 6.71
CA PRO A 116 -2.41 -0.50 8.00
C PRO A 116 -1.90 -1.93 8.16
N LYS A 117 -0.71 -2.10 8.75
CA LYS A 117 -0.17 -3.45 9.05
C LYS A 117 -1.13 -4.29 9.89
N SER A 118 -1.87 -3.67 10.82
CA SER A 118 -2.88 -4.35 11.64
C SER A 118 -4.00 -4.98 10.79
N GLU A 119 -4.46 -4.28 9.76
CA GLU A 119 -5.45 -4.84 8.82
C GLU A 119 -4.81 -5.92 7.93
N LEU A 120 -3.57 -5.70 7.47
CA LEU A 120 -2.85 -6.71 6.69
C LEU A 120 -2.64 -8.01 7.49
N ILE A 121 -2.29 -7.92 8.76
CA ILE A 121 -2.16 -9.09 9.65
C ILE A 121 -3.50 -9.81 9.82
N LYS A 122 -4.59 -9.07 10.00
CA LYS A 122 -5.93 -9.63 10.16
C LYS A 122 -6.41 -10.43 8.95
N TYR A 123 -6.04 -9.99 7.74
CA TYR A 123 -6.43 -10.61 6.47
C TYR A 123 -5.27 -11.37 5.81
N ARG A 124 -4.24 -11.78 6.58
CA ARG A 124 -3.02 -12.39 6.03
C ARG A 124 -3.23 -13.77 5.43
N GLU A 125 -4.22 -14.52 5.89
CA GLU A 125 -4.47 -15.88 5.40
C GLU A 125 -4.75 -15.90 3.90
N GLY A 126 -4.06 -16.78 3.17
CA GLY A 126 -4.15 -16.88 1.72
C GLY A 126 -3.41 -15.78 0.95
N LEU A 127 -2.62 -14.95 1.64
CA LEU A 127 -1.75 -13.94 1.02
C LEU A 127 -0.28 -14.32 1.17
N ILE A 128 0.54 -13.87 0.22
CA ILE A 128 2.00 -13.86 0.27
C ILE A 128 2.44 -12.41 0.26
N ILE A 129 3.32 -12.04 1.20
CA ILE A 129 3.73 -10.65 1.41
C ILE A 129 5.23 -10.51 1.14
N GLY A 130 5.58 -9.63 0.19
CA GLY A 130 6.95 -9.30 -0.18
C GLY A 130 7.40 -7.94 0.33
N SER A 131 8.72 -7.78 0.54
CA SER A 131 9.31 -6.56 1.10
C SER A 131 9.32 -5.36 0.16
N ALA A 132 9.00 -5.57 -1.12
CA ALA A 132 8.99 -4.57 -2.19
C ALA A 132 10.37 -3.91 -2.46
N CYS A 133 10.35 -2.77 -3.17
CA CYS A 133 11.49 -2.04 -3.70
C CYS A 133 12.19 -1.16 -2.64
N CYS A 134 13.01 -0.22 -3.10
CA CYS A 134 13.67 0.78 -2.24
C CYS A 134 12.71 1.63 -1.38
N ALA A 135 11.47 1.81 -1.82
CA ALA A 135 10.44 2.47 -1.03
C ALA A 135 9.77 1.53 0.01
N GLY A 136 10.19 0.26 0.09
CA GLY A 136 9.76 -0.71 1.09
C GLY A 136 10.37 -0.42 2.46
N GLU A 137 9.68 -0.86 3.52
CA GLU A 137 10.12 -0.58 4.89
C GLU A 137 11.43 -1.31 5.25
N LEU A 138 11.63 -2.54 4.74
CA LEU A 138 12.87 -3.30 4.99
C LEU A 138 14.07 -2.65 4.33
N TYR A 139 13.95 -2.27 3.06
CA TYR A 139 15.04 -1.62 2.32
C TYR A 139 15.45 -0.32 3.02
N GLY A 140 14.48 0.53 3.37
CA GLY A 140 14.74 1.76 4.12
C GLY A 140 15.40 1.50 5.48
N ALA A 141 14.99 0.47 6.21
CA ALA A 141 15.61 0.11 7.48
C ALA A 141 17.07 -0.37 7.34
N VAL A 142 17.38 -1.06 6.23
CA VAL A 142 18.75 -1.48 5.91
C VAL A 142 19.63 -0.29 5.52
N VAL A 143 19.10 0.64 4.72
CA VAL A 143 19.79 1.88 4.33
C VAL A 143 20.08 2.76 5.55
N GLU A 144 19.09 2.92 6.45
CA GLU A 144 19.21 3.72 7.67
C GLU A 144 20.01 3.01 8.79
N ASP A 145 20.59 1.85 8.51
CA ASP A 145 21.32 0.99 9.47
C ASP A 145 20.60 0.84 10.82
N ARG A 146 19.28 0.59 10.76
CA ARG A 146 18.46 0.43 11.98
C ARG A 146 18.93 -0.77 12.81
N PRO A 147 18.65 -0.77 14.12
CA PRO A 147 19.05 -1.85 15.02
C PRO A 147 18.63 -3.23 14.51
N GLU A 148 19.51 -4.22 14.66
CA GLU A 148 19.28 -5.60 14.17
C GLU A 148 17.96 -6.20 14.64
N GLN A 149 17.53 -5.89 15.87
CA GLN A 149 16.23 -6.35 16.41
C GLN A 149 15.04 -5.80 15.60
N GLU A 150 15.14 -4.58 15.12
CA GLU A 150 14.11 -3.98 14.27
C GLU A 150 14.12 -4.61 12.89
N ILE A 151 15.30 -4.75 12.28
CA ILE A 151 15.48 -5.44 10.98
C ILE A 151 14.96 -6.88 11.07
N ALA A 152 15.29 -7.62 12.12
CA ALA A 152 14.81 -8.98 12.35
C ALA A 152 13.27 -9.04 12.41
N ARG A 153 12.64 -8.10 13.10
CA ARG A 153 11.18 -7.99 13.18
C ARG A 153 10.56 -7.73 11.80
N LEU A 154 11.19 -6.86 11.00
CA LEU A 154 10.73 -6.56 9.64
C LEU A 154 10.86 -7.76 8.71
N VAL A 155 12.03 -8.43 8.71
CA VAL A 155 12.27 -9.64 7.91
C VAL A 155 11.25 -10.73 8.25
N ASN A 156 10.95 -10.95 9.53
CA ASN A 156 9.97 -11.94 9.96
C ASN A 156 8.54 -11.62 9.51
N PHE A 157 8.22 -10.35 9.28
CA PHE A 157 6.91 -9.94 8.80
C PHE A 157 6.64 -10.38 7.35
N TYR A 158 7.66 -10.41 6.49
CA TYR A 158 7.56 -10.75 5.08
C TYR A 158 7.66 -12.26 4.83
N ASP A 159 7.03 -12.75 3.78
CA ASP A 159 7.14 -14.13 3.33
C ASP A 159 8.36 -14.31 2.41
N TYR A 160 8.73 -13.28 1.68
CA TYR A 160 9.95 -13.20 0.88
C TYR A 160 10.51 -11.78 0.87
N LEU A 161 11.80 -11.66 0.55
CA LEU A 161 12.49 -10.40 0.42
C LEU A 161 12.77 -10.10 -1.05
N GLU A 162 12.92 -8.83 -1.39
CA GLU A 162 13.10 -8.38 -2.77
C GLU A 162 14.32 -7.47 -2.89
N ILE A 163 15.07 -7.66 -3.96
CA ILE A 163 16.14 -6.77 -4.41
C ILE A 163 15.95 -6.45 -5.90
N GLN A 164 16.51 -5.34 -6.34
CA GLN A 164 16.35 -4.83 -7.70
C GLN A 164 17.71 -4.53 -8.34
N PRO A 165 17.79 -4.42 -9.70
CA PRO A 165 18.99 -3.96 -10.39
C PRO A 165 19.54 -2.67 -9.81
N ILE A 166 20.85 -2.53 -9.78
CA ILE A 166 21.55 -1.37 -9.19
C ILE A 166 21.06 -0.06 -9.82
N GLY A 167 20.92 -0.04 -11.15
CA GLY A 167 20.46 1.14 -11.88
C GLY A 167 19.05 1.64 -11.47
N ASN A 168 18.19 0.77 -10.92
CA ASN A 168 16.88 1.18 -10.43
C ASN A 168 16.98 2.12 -9.21
N ASN A 169 18.06 2.00 -8.43
CA ASN A 169 18.31 2.73 -7.20
C ASN A 169 19.46 3.74 -7.29
N HIS A 170 20.05 3.92 -8.49
CA HIS A 170 21.20 4.82 -8.71
C HIS A 170 20.91 6.27 -8.29
N PHE A 171 19.65 6.71 -8.33
CA PHE A 171 19.20 8.03 -7.87
C PHE A 171 19.60 8.33 -6.40
N MET A 172 19.86 7.30 -5.60
CA MET A 172 20.27 7.46 -4.20
C MET A 172 21.67 8.03 -4.08
N VAL A 173 22.55 7.75 -5.08
CA VAL A 173 23.93 8.23 -5.12
C VAL A 173 24.01 9.75 -5.29
N ASP A 174 23.04 10.31 -6.03
CA ASP A 174 22.98 11.75 -6.34
C ASP A 174 22.05 12.53 -5.40
N SER A 175 21.49 11.86 -4.38
CA SER A 175 20.47 12.45 -3.52
C SER A 175 21.01 12.82 -2.14
N ASP A 176 20.83 14.07 -1.75
CA ASP A 176 21.16 14.59 -0.41
C ASP A 176 20.33 13.92 0.73
N HIS A 177 19.40 13.01 0.41
CA HIS A 177 18.60 12.28 1.40
C HIS A 177 19.25 10.98 1.86
N TYR A 178 20.34 10.55 1.21
CA TYR A 178 21.03 9.29 1.47
C TYR A 178 22.50 9.53 1.76
N ASP A 179 22.78 10.12 2.94
CA ASP A 179 24.12 10.59 3.35
C ASP A 179 25.23 9.50 3.31
N ASP A 180 24.87 8.23 3.34
CA ASP A 180 25.79 7.09 3.38
C ASP A 180 25.88 6.33 2.04
N ILE A 181 25.21 6.80 0.98
CA ILE A 181 25.24 6.16 -0.34
C ILE A 181 25.94 7.07 -1.34
N HIS A 182 27.18 6.71 -1.71
CA HIS A 182 28.06 7.50 -2.57
C HIS A 182 28.38 6.85 -3.91
N SER A 183 28.00 5.59 -4.08
CA SER A 183 28.36 4.80 -5.27
C SER A 183 27.39 3.63 -5.49
N ASP A 184 27.44 3.06 -6.70
CA ASP A 184 26.77 1.80 -7.01
C ASP A 184 27.24 0.62 -6.13
N ASP A 185 28.47 0.69 -5.61
CA ASP A 185 28.99 -0.34 -4.71
C ASP A 185 28.26 -0.34 -3.37
N ASP A 186 27.85 0.82 -2.86
CA ASP A 186 27.04 0.91 -1.64
C ASP A 186 25.67 0.27 -1.86
N ILE A 187 25.06 0.46 -3.03
CA ILE A 187 23.80 -0.20 -3.39
C ILE A 187 23.98 -1.72 -3.51
N ARG A 188 25.15 -2.19 -4.05
CA ARG A 188 25.47 -3.63 -4.06
C ARG A 188 25.58 -4.20 -2.67
N GLU A 189 26.20 -3.49 -1.73
CA GLU A 189 26.32 -3.93 -0.33
C GLU A 189 24.94 -4.02 0.35
N ILE A 190 24.01 -3.08 0.08
CA ILE A 190 22.63 -3.17 0.57
C ILE A 190 21.95 -4.44 0.05
N ASN A 191 22.06 -4.73 -1.25
CA ASN A 191 21.50 -5.94 -1.84
C ASN A 191 22.12 -7.22 -1.25
N LYS A 192 23.45 -7.24 -1.03
CA LYS A 192 24.14 -8.36 -0.36
C LYS A 192 23.65 -8.55 1.08
N ARG A 193 23.46 -7.45 1.81
CA ARG A 193 22.91 -7.50 3.18
C ARG A 193 21.51 -8.10 3.20
N ILE A 194 20.64 -7.71 2.26
CA ILE A 194 19.28 -8.30 2.14
C ILE A 194 19.35 -9.79 1.80
N CYS A 195 20.28 -10.21 0.92
CA CYS A 195 20.51 -11.63 0.64
C CYS A 195 20.95 -12.39 1.91
N THR A 196 21.89 -11.85 2.68
CA THR A 196 22.35 -12.43 3.95
C THR A 196 21.22 -12.53 4.97
N LEU A 197 20.38 -11.51 5.09
CA LEU A 197 19.17 -11.56 5.93
C LEU A 197 18.22 -12.66 5.49
N GLY A 198 18.03 -12.83 4.18
CA GLY A 198 17.22 -13.93 3.64
C GLY A 198 17.74 -15.30 4.07
N GLU A 199 19.06 -15.52 4.04
CA GLU A 199 19.71 -16.76 4.50
C GLU A 199 19.52 -16.95 6.02
N GLN A 200 19.81 -15.92 6.82
CA GLN A 200 19.72 -15.97 8.27
C GLN A 200 18.31 -16.29 8.77
N PHE A 201 17.29 -15.73 8.12
CA PHE A 201 15.89 -15.88 8.51
C PHE A 201 15.13 -16.91 7.67
N HIS A 202 15.82 -17.66 6.81
CA HIS A 202 15.23 -18.67 5.91
C HIS A 202 14.10 -18.10 5.03
N LYS A 203 14.26 -16.85 4.56
CA LYS A 203 13.34 -16.19 3.65
C LYS A 203 13.88 -16.25 2.22
N PRO A 204 13.10 -16.66 1.23
CA PRO A 204 13.54 -16.54 -0.17
C PRO A 204 13.76 -15.07 -0.50
N VAL A 205 14.87 -14.79 -1.18
CA VAL A 205 15.13 -13.49 -1.81
C VAL A 205 14.86 -13.61 -3.28
N VAL A 206 14.12 -12.66 -3.86
CA VAL A 206 13.83 -12.60 -5.29
C VAL A 206 14.42 -11.33 -5.90
N ALA A 207 14.87 -11.42 -7.14
CA ALA A 207 15.25 -10.28 -7.95
C ALA A 207 14.08 -9.90 -8.86
N THR A 208 13.61 -8.65 -8.76
CA THR A 208 12.55 -8.11 -9.61
C THR A 208 13.09 -6.94 -10.44
N CYS A 209 12.47 -6.70 -11.60
CA CYS A 209 12.93 -5.72 -12.57
C CYS A 209 12.28 -4.34 -12.39
N ASP A 210 11.15 -4.26 -11.69
CA ASP A 210 10.33 -3.04 -11.53
C ASP A 210 9.97 -2.37 -12.87
N VAL A 211 9.42 -3.16 -13.80
CA VAL A 211 9.16 -2.75 -15.17
C VAL A 211 8.13 -1.64 -15.28
N HIS A 212 8.50 -0.53 -15.89
CA HIS A 212 7.63 0.60 -16.20
C HIS A 212 7.46 0.86 -17.70
N PHE A 213 8.35 0.32 -18.52
CA PHE A 213 8.31 0.41 -19.99
C PHE A 213 8.98 -0.82 -20.62
N LEU A 214 8.74 -1.04 -21.91
CA LEU A 214 9.14 -2.26 -22.58
C LEU A 214 10.62 -2.24 -22.99
N ASN A 215 11.05 -1.23 -23.74
CA ASN A 215 12.41 -1.13 -24.27
C ASN A 215 13.17 0.03 -23.62
N PRO A 216 14.52 -0.02 -23.55
CA PRO A 216 15.31 1.07 -22.97
C PRO A 216 14.99 2.46 -23.52
N GLU A 217 14.73 2.56 -24.84
CA GLU A 217 14.38 3.80 -25.52
C GLU A 217 13.01 4.38 -25.13
N ASP A 218 12.11 3.58 -24.57
CA ASP A 218 10.77 4.01 -24.12
C ASP A 218 10.82 4.85 -22.85
N GLN A 219 11.97 4.96 -22.19
CA GLN A 219 12.19 5.78 -21.01
C GLN A 219 11.74 7.23 -21.20
N ILE A 220 11.92 7.79 -22.38
CA ILE A 220 11.53 9.17 -22.70
C ILE A 220 10.01 9.40 -22.53
N TYR A 221 9.19 8.40 -22.87
CA TYR A 221 7.73 8.51 -22.72
C TYR A 221 7.32 8.58 -21.24
N ARG A 222 7.99 7.79 -20.39
CA ARG A 222 7.79 7.85 -18.95
C ARG A 222 8.16 9.21 -18.37
N GLN A 223 9.31 9.76 -18.79
CA GLN A 223 9.76 11.10 -18.37
C GLN A 223 8.74 12.18 -18.75
N ILE A 224 8.22 12.16 -19.98
CA ILE A 224 7.17 13.10 -20.42
C ILE A 224 5.93 13.00 -19.53
N ILE A 225 5.47 11.78 -19.23
CA ILE A 225 4.31 11.56 -18.35
C ILE A 225 4.57 12.05 -16.92
N GLN A 226 5.77 11.82 -16.38
CA GLN A 226 6.15 12.28 -15.05
C GLN A 226 6.24 13.80 -14.98
N ALA A 227 6.90 14.44 -15.94
CA ALA A 227 6.97 15.89 -16.04
C ALA A 227 5.57 16.52 -16.11
N GLY A 228 4.65 15.93 -16.88
CA GLY A 228 3.24 16.37 -16.94
C GLY A 228 2.47 16.23 -15.61
N ARG A 229 3.01 15.46 -14.65
CA ARG A 229 2.47 15.30 -13.28
C ARG A 229 3.22 16.12 -12.23
N GLY A 230 4.21 16.92 -12.65
CA GLY A 230 5.04 17.74 -11.76
C GLY A 230 6.18 17.00 -11.07
N PHE A 231 6.62 15.85 -11.62
CA PHE A 231 7.82 15.12 -11.19
C PHE A 231 8.96 15.44 -12.15
N ASP A 232 9.54 16.63 -12.02
CA ASP A 232 10.48 17.15 -13.03
C ASP A 232 11.94 16.71 -12.86
N ASP A 233 12.37 16.19 -11.70
CA ASP A 233 13.79 16.08 -11.34
C ASP A 233 14.29 14.68 -10.95
N GLU A 234 13.52 13.62 -11.14
CA GLU A 234 14.05 12.28 -10.86
C GLU A 234 15.00 11.84 -12.00
N ALA A 235 16.24 11.52 -11.62
CA ALA A 235 17.19 10.89 -12.53
C ALA A 235 16.54 9.66 -13.20
N PRO A 236 16.67 9.53 -14.54
CA PRO A 236 15.98 8.49 -15.28
C PRO A 236 16.51 7.10 -14.90
N ALA A 237 15.67 6.31 -14.22
CA ALA A 237 15.99 4.93 -13.86
C ALA A 237 15.68 3.97 -15.03
N PRO A 238 16.54 2.95 -15.29
CA PRO A 238 16.41 2.03 -16.41
C PRO A 238 15.37 0.94 -16.13
N LEU A 239 14.11 1.30 -15.96
CA LEU A 239 13.01 0.43 -15.55
C LEU A 239 12.36 -0.31 -16.76
N TYR A 240 13.16 -0.80 -17.69
CA TYR A 240 12.69 -1.56 -18.85
C TYR A 240 12.56 -3.06 -18.54
N LEU A 241 11.82 -3.78 -19.39
CA LEU A 241 11.66 -5.22 -19.26
C LEU A 241 12.98 -5.93 -19.64
N ARG A 242 13.61 -6.58 -18.67
CA ARG A 242 14.83 -7.36 -18.86
C ARG A 242 14.50 -8.83 -19.10
N THR A 243 15.25 -9.44 -20.01
CA THR A 243 15.27 -10.89 -20.21
C THR A 243 15.94 -11.60 -19.02
N THR A 244 15.80 -12.92 -18.97
CA THR A 244 16.47 -13.72 -17.92
C THR A 244 17.99 -13.55 -17.94
N GLU A 245 18.59 -13.52 -19.14
CA GLU A 245 20.02 -13.32 -19.32
C GLU A 245 20.46 -11.94 -18.80
N GLU A 246 19.71 -10.90 -19.12
CA GLU A 246 19.98 -9.54 -18.63
C GLU A 246 19.85 -9.47 -17.11
N MET A 247 18.81 -10.07 -16.53
CA MET A 247 18.66 -10.12 -15.07
C MET A 247 19.83 -10.88 -14.40
N LEU A 248 20.25 -12.01 -14.94
CA LEU A 248 21.41 -12.75 -14.41
C LEU A 248 22.70 -11.90 -14.46
N LYS A 249 22.86 -11.08 -15.50
CA LYS A 249 24.00 -10.16 -15.64
C LYS A 249 23.95 -9.01 -14.64
N GLU A 250 22.78 -8.45 -14.37
CA GLU A 250 22.59 -7.39 -13.35
C GLU A 250 23.05 -7.83 -11.96
N PHE A 251 22.94 -9.13 -11.64
CA PHE A 251 23.28 -9.70 -10.35
C PHE A 251 24.54 -10.57 -10.33
N ASP A 252 25.39 -10.51 -11.37
CA ASP A 252 26.60 -11.30 -11.47
C ASP A 252 27.62 -11.04 -10.34
N TYR A 253 27.57 -9.85 -9.73
CA TYR A 253 28.38 -9.48 -8.58
C TYR A 253 28.08 -10.30 -7.30
N LEU A 254 26.94 -11.02 -7.25
CA LEU A 254 26.61 -11.98 -6.19
C LEU A 254 27.17 -13.39 -6.46
N GLY A 255 27.74 -13.62 -7.63
CA GLY A 255 28.16 -14.93 -8.13
C GLY A 255 27.03 -15.68 -8.84
N THR A 256 27.42 -16.56 -9.76
CA THR A 256 26.50 -17.26 -10.68
C THR A 256 25.39 -18.02 -9.97
N ASP A 257 25.72 -18.74 -8.89
CA ASP A 257 24.73 -19.57 -8.17
C ASP A 257 23.70 -18.71 -7.45
N LYS A 258 24.13 -17.63 -6.78
CA LYS A 258 23.23 -16.72 -6.09
C LYS A 258 22.37 -15.93 -7.08
N ALA A 259 22.94 -15.43 -8.18
CA ALA A 259 22.17 -14.76 -9.23
C ALA A 259 21.08 -15.70 -9.80
N ARG A 260 21.41 -16.96 -10.06
CA ARG A 260 20.44 -17.96 -10.52
C ARG A 260 19.37 -18.26 -9.47
N GLU A 261 19.75 -18.35 -8.20
CA GLU A 261 18.84 -18.57 -7.09
C GLU A 261 17.77 -17.47 -7.02
N ILE A 262 18.18 -16.20 -7.00
CA ILE A 262 17.25 -15.06 -6.81
C ILE A 262 16.45 -14.72 -8.07
N CYS A 263 17.04 -14.83 -9.25
CA CYS A 263 16.37 -14.47 -10.52
C CYS A 263 15.45 -15.58 -11.05
N ILE A 264 15.76 -16.85 -10.80
CA ILE A 264 15.06 -17.97 -11.41
C ILE A 264 14.41 -18.88 -10.36
N THR A 265 15.23 -19.42 -9.45
CA THR A 265 14.76 -20.48 -8.54
C THR A 265 13.72 -19.95 -7.55
N ASN A 266 14.02 -18.84 -6.87
CA ASN A 266 13.13 -18.29 -5.86
C ASN A 266 11.90 -17.62 -6.48
N THR A 267 12.01 -16.97 -7.64
CA THR A 267 10.84 -16.40 -8.35
C THR A 267 9.85 -17.50 -8.72
N ARG A 268 10.33 -18.65 -9.24
CA ARG A 268 9.48 -19.82 -9.52
C ARG A 268 8.88 -20.40 -8.25
N LYS A 269 9.67 -20.51 -7.18
CA LYS A 269 9.18 -20.97 -5.88
C LYS A 269 8.01 -20.14 -5.36
N ILE A 270 8.08 -18.79 -5.47
CA ILE A 270 6.96 -17.92 -5.09
C ILE A 270 5.75 -18.15 -5.99
N MET A 271 5.96 -18.29 -7.31
CA MET A 271 4.88 -18.61 -8.25
C MET A 271 4.21 -19.95 -7.92
N ASP A 272 5.00 -20.99 -7.62
CA ASP A 272 4.50 -22.34 -7.28
C ASP A 272 3.73 -22.40 -5.94
N MET A 273 3.87 -21.38 -5.10
CA MET A 273 3.07 -21.22 -3.88
C MET A 273 1.63 -20.73 -4.18
N CYS A 274 1.37 -20.24 -5.38
CA CYS A 274 0.09 -19.67 -5.77
C CYS A 274 -0.74 -20.69 -6.57
N ASP A 275 -2.02 -20.84 -6.20
CA ASP A 275 -2.98 -21.62 -6.97
C ASP A 275 -3.32 -20.88 -8.28
N SER A 276 -3.81 -21.64 -9.28
CA SER A 276 -4.41 -21.02 -10.46
C SER A 276 -5.78 -20.44 -10.11
N ILE A 277 -5.84 -19.12 -9.96
CA ILE A 277 -7.05 -18.39 -9.63
C ILE A 277 -7.36 -17.32 -10.68
N SER A 278 -8.65 -17.04 -10.88
CA SER A 278 -9.08 -15.91 -11.70
C SER A 278 -9.21 -14.64 -10.83
N PRO A 279 -8.67 -13.48 -11.25
CA PRO A 279 -8.88 -12.21 -10.54
C PRO A 279 -10.35 -11.79 -10.56
N VAL A 280 -11.11 -12.15 -11.61
CA VAL A 280 -12.53 -11.87 -11.75
C VAL A 280 -13.30 -13.18 -11.72
N ARG A 281 -14.44 -13.21 -11.03
CA ARG A 281 -15.33 -14.38 -11.03
C ARG A 281 -15.80 -14.67 -12.46
N PRO A 282 -15.82 -15.94 -12.88
CA PRO A 282 -16.25 -16.31 -14.23
C PRO A 282 -17.74 -16.03 -14.45
N ASP A 283 -18.55 -16.13 -13.39
CA ASP A 283 -19.98 -15.94 -13.47
C ASP A 283 -20.34 -14.44 -13.44
N LYS A 284 -21.29 -14.08 -14.29
CA LYS A 284 -21.93 -12.76 -14.21
C LYS A 284 -22.78 -12.68 -12.95
N CYS A 285 -22.64 -11.62 -12.19
CA CYS A 285 -23.40 -11.38 -10.96
C CYS A 285 -24.19 -10.07 -11.13
N PRO A 286 -25.28 -10.08 -11.91
CA PRO A 286 -26.13 -8.90 -12.01
C PRO A 286 -26.71 -8.57 -10.63
N PRO A 287 -26.98 -7.30 -10.33
CA PRO A 287 -27.66 -6.92 -9.10
C PRO A 287 -29.03 -7.60 -9.06
N VAL A 288 -29.49 -7.91 -7.84
CA VAL A 288 -30.83 -8.49 -7.61
C VAL A 288 -31.68 -7.42 -6.93
N ILE A 289 -32.73 -6.98 -7.61
CA ILE A 289 -33.74 -6.09 -7.03
C ILE A 289 -35.02 -6.90 -6.91
N PRO A 290 -35.50 -7.18 -5.71
CA PRO A 290 -36.76 -7.89 -5.52
C PRO A 290 -37.89 -7.21 -6.30
N ASP A 291 -38.76 -7.99 -6.94
CA ASP A 291 -39.91 -7.51 -7.72
C ASP A 291 -39.56 -6.52 -8.85
N SER A 292 -38.32 -6.52 -9.36
CA SER A 292 -37.89 -5.60 -10.42
C SER A 292 -38.81 -5.61 -11.65
N ASP A 293 -39.37 -6.78 -11.99
CA ASP A 293 -40.33 -6.92 -13.11
C ASP A 293 -41.58 -6.07 -12.89
N LYS A 294 -42.16 -6.13 -11.68
CA LYS A 294 -43.33 -5.36 -11.29
C LYS A 294 -43.02 -3.86 -11.17
N ILE A 295 -41.85 -3.56 -10.58
CA ILE A 295 -41.38 -2.17 -10.41
C ILE A 295 -41.22 -1.52 -11.77
N LEU A 296 -40.50 -2.16 -12.70
CA LEU A 296 -40.32 -1.64 -14.06
C LEU A 296 -41.67 -1.43 -14.77
N THR A 297 -42.54 -2.44 -14.72
CA THR A 297 -43.88 -2.35 -15.31
C THR A 297 -44.64 -1.16 -14.75
N THR A 298 -44.66 -1.01 -13.44
CA THR A 298 -45.36 0.10 -12.76
C THR A 298 -44.79 1.47 -13.17
N ILE A 299 -43.47 1.61 -13.20
CA ILE A 299 -42.80 2.86 -13.63
C ILE A 299 -43.21 3.21 -15.06
N CYS A 300 -43.15 2.25 -15.97
CA CYS A 300 -43.46 2.48 -17.37
C CYS A 300 -44.93 2.89 -17.57
N TYR A 301 -45.89 2.17 -16.97
CA TYR A 301 -47.30 2.53 -17.10
C TYR A 301 -47.63 3.83 -16.42
N ASN A 302 -47.15 4.12 -15.23
CA ASN A 302 -47.35 5.41 -14.56
C ASN A 302 -46.84 6.55 -15.43
N ARG A 303 -45.66 6.39 -16.01
CA ARG A 303 -45.09 7.41 -16.90
C ARG A 303 -45.91 7.59 -18.17
N ALA A 304 -46.40 6.50 -18.76
CA ALA A 304 -47.29 6.59 -19.91
C ALA A 304 -48.58 7.32 -19.59
N HIS A 305 -49.23 7.03 -18.44
CA HIS A 305 -50.43 7.73 -18.01
C HIS A 305 -50.17 9.22 -17.71
N GLU A 306 -49.02 9.58 -17.15
CA GLU A 306 -48.65 10.98 -16.95
C GLU A 306 -48.56 11.75 -18.28
N ILE A 307 -48.07 11.09 -19.36
CA ILE A 307 -47.88 11.75 -20.64
C ILE A 307 -49.15 11.76 -21.50
N TYR A 308 -49.88 10.65 -21.53
CA TYR A 308 -50.98 10.42 -22.46
C TYR A 308 -52.40 10.44 -21.79
N GLY A 309 -52.48 10.56 -20.43
CA GLY A 309 -53.73 10.59 -19.70
C GLY A 309 -54.17 9.20 -19.22
N GLU A 310 -55.39 9.15 -18.61
CA GLU A 310 -55.90 7.92 -17.99
C GLU A 310 -56.14 6.79 -19.03
N THR A 311 -56.54 7.12 -20.24
CA THR A 311 -56.73 6.15 -21.32
C THR A 311 -55.55 6.25 -22.29
N LEU A 312 -54.74 5.19 -22.36
CA LEU A 312 -53.60 5.17 -23.27
C LEU A 312 -54.08 5.00 -24.75
N PRO A 313 -53.45 5.69 -25.70
CA PRO A 313 -53.65 5.38 -27.11
C PRO A 313 -53.18 3.92 -27.40
N SER A 314 -53.93 3.18 -28.21
CA SER A 314 -53.63 1.76 -28.50
C SER A 314 -52.18 1.54 -29.00
N ILE A 315 -51.67 2.45 -29.79
CA ILE A 315 -50.26 2.36 -30.28
C ILE A 315 -49.24 2.44 -29.15
N VAL A 316 -49.54 3.20 -28.07
CA VAL A 316 -48.67 3.33 -26.90
C VAL A 316 -48.74 2.04 -26.04
N GLU A 317 -49.96 1.57 -25.81
CA GLU A 317 -50.20 0.35 -25.01
C GLU A 317 -49.57 -0.87 -25.66
N GLU A 318 -49.84 -1.11 -26.93
CA GLU A 318 -49.23 -2.21 -27.70
C GLU A 318 -47.69 -2.14 -27.70
N ARG A 319 -47.13 -0.93 -27.74
CA ARG A 319 -45.67 -0.74 -27.72
C ARG A 319 -45.10 -1.05 -26.33
N LEU A 320 -45.72 -0.60 -25.26
CA LEU A 320 -45.33 -0.89 -23.87
C LEU A 320 -45.34 -2.40 -23.60
N GLU A 321 -46.45 -3.06 -23.97
CA GLU A 321 -46.55 -4.50 -23.82
C GLU A 321 -45.45 -5.24 -24.57
N LYS A 322 -45.18 -4.87 -25.83
CA LYS A 322 -44.13 -5.45 -26.64
C LYS A 322 -42.75 -5.30 -26.02
N GLU A 323 -42.41 -4.11 -25.54
CA GLU A 323 -41.09 -3.86 -24.92
C GLU A 323 -40.93 -4.60 -23.57
N LEU A 324 -41.91 -4.51 -22.69
CA LEU A 324 -41.90 -5.21 -21.39
C LEU A 324 -41.84 -6.73 -21.59
N HIS A 325 -42.58 -7.26 -22.57
CA HIS A 325 -42.55 -8.69 -22.90
C HIS A 325 -41.18 -9.16 -23.46
N SER A 326 -40.41 -8.24 -24.03
CA SER A 326 -39.04 -8.52 -24.46
C SER A 326 -38.02 -8.43 -23.30
N ILE A 327 -38.16 -7.43 -22.41
CA ILE A 327 -37.19 -7.13 -21.35
C ILE A 327 -37.32 -8.06 -20.16
N ILE A 328 -38.56 -8.33 -19.69
CA ILE A 328 -38.83 -9.08 -18.46
C ILE A 328 -38.37 -10.55 -18.57
N PRO A 329 -38.75 -11.32 -19.61
CA PRO A 329 -38.37 -12.73 -19.71
C PRO A 329 -36.87 -12.96 -19.86
N THR A 330 -36.13 -11.99 -20.33
CA THR A 330 -34.66 -12.07 -20.44
C THR A 330 -33.95 -11.84 -19.09
N GLY A 331 -34.68 -11.53 -18.00
CA GLY A 331 -34.10 -11.18 -16.70
C GLY A 331 -33.44 -9.80 -16.69
N SER A 332 -33.73 -8.96 -17.68
CA SER A 332 -33.10 -7.65 -17.83
C SER A 332 -33.81 -6.53 -17.08
N ALA A 333 -34.96 -6.79 -16.45
CA ALA A 333 -35.76 -5.80 -15.73
C ALA A 333 -34.97 -5.01 -14.67
N VAL A 334 -34.06 -5.69 -13.95
CA VAL A 334 -33.17 -5.06 -12.98
C VAL A 334 -32.33 -3.95 -13.60
N MET A 335 -31.75 -4.22 -14.78
CA MET A 335 -30.88 -3.26 -15.48
C MET A 335 -31.65 -2.03 -15.96
N TYR A 336 -32.92 -2.20 -16.30
CA TYR A 336 -33.79 -1.10 -16.73
C TYR A 336 -34.40 -0.34 -15.54
N THR A 337 -34.43 -0.95 -14.35
CA THR A 337 -34.93 -0.31 -13.12
C THR A 337 -33.88 0.62 -12.50
N ILE A 338 -32.58 0.28 -12.67
CA ILE A 338 -31.42 1.10 -12.20
C ILE A 338 -31.29 2.35 -13.07
#